data_bf276cbf802ab6d86ee8fd7e6a6ac7f2
#
_entry.id   bf276cbf802ab6d86ee8fd7e6a6ac7f2
#
_cell.length_a   1.000
_cell.length_b   1.000
_cell.length_c   1.000
_cell.angle_alpha   90.00
_cell.angle_beta   90.00
_cell.angle_gamma   90.00
#
_symmetry.space_group_name_H-M   'P 1'
#
loop_
_entity.id
_entity.type
_entity.pdbx_description
1 polymer ?
#
loop_
_entity_poly.entity_id
_entity_poly.type
_entity_poly.pdbx_seq_one_letter_code
_entity_poly.pdbx_strand_id
1 'polypeptide(L)'
;MLNQIILVGRLTRDISVHKGENGKVATLSLAIPRSFKNSEGSYDTDFIDCVAFDAVAENTSELCGKGDVVGIKGRVQSKTIEKEDKKEYGLEIICEKVTFLSSKPKEEE
;
A
#
# COMPACT_ATOMS: atom_id res chain seq x y z
N MET A 1 -8.72 -11.35 19.84
CA MET A 1 -7.47 -11.32 19.05
C MET A 1 -7.38 -10.03 18.27
N LEU A 2 -6.17 -9.55 18.02
CA LEU A 2 -5.94 -8.30 17.32
C LEU A 2 -5.13 -8.53 16.05
N ASN A 3 -5.56 -7.91 14.96
CA ASN A 3 -4.82 -7.92 13.70
C ASN A 3 -5.07 -6.58 13.03
N GLN A 4 -4.16 -5.66 13.27
CA GLN A 4 -4.28 -4.30 12.74
C GLN A 4 -2.90 -3.77 12.38
N ILE A 5 -2.83 -3.09 11.25
CA ILE A 5 -1.63 -2.41 10.81
C ILE A 5 -1.99 -0.98 10.42
N ILE A 6 -1.10 -0.06 10.73
CA ILE A 6 -1.24 1.35 10.35
C ILE A 6 0.03 1.74 9.64
N LEU A 7 -0.11 2.25 8.41
CA LEU A 7 1.01 2.68 7.59
C LEU A 7 0.77 4.09 7.10
N VAL A 8 1.81 4.90 7.12
CA VAL A 8 1.79 6.22 6.49
C VAL A 8 2.94 6.25 5.49
N GLY A 9 2.62 6.55 4.25
CA GLY A 9 3.63 6.57 3.21
C GLY A 9 3.19 7.35 1.99
N ARG A 10 4.11 7.45 1.04
CA ARG A 10 3.88 8.18 -0.20
C ARG A 10 3.61 7.18 -1.33
N LEU A 11 2.56 7.42 -2.09
CA LEU A 11 2.24 6.57 -3.23
C LEU A 11 3.34 6.69 -4.30
N THR A 12 3.85 5.56 -4.74
CA THR A 12 4.94 5.51 -5.73
C THR A 12 4.41 5.50 -7.16
N ARG A 13 3.12 5.25 -7.33
CA ARG A 13 2.46 5.22 -8.64
C ARG A 13 0.97 5.50 -8.46
N ASP A 14 0.31 5.83 -9.58
CA ASP A 14 -1.13 6.01 -9.57
C ASP A 14 -1.82 4.68 -9.29
N ILE A 15 -3.03 4.77 -8.77
CA ILE A 15 -3.80 3.61 -8.36
C ILE A 15 -4.70 3.20 -9.51
N SER A 16 -4.49 1.96 -9.99
CA SER A 16 -5.32 1.38 -11.04
C SER A 16 -6.28 0.37 -10.45
N VAL A 17 -7.55 0.54 -10.73
CA VAL A 17 -8.58 -0.39 -10.26
C VAL A 17 -8.85 -1.42 -11.36
N HIS A 18 -8.78 -2.68 -10.98
CA HIS A 18 -9.05 -3.79 -11.89
C HIS A 18 -10.30 -4.54 -11.43
N LYS A 19 -11.05 -5.02 -12.39
CA LYS A 19 -12.25 -5.82 -12.08
C LYS A 19 -11.85 -7.29 -12.04
N GLY A 20 -11.94 -7.89 -10.84
CA GLY A 20 -11.66 -9.30 -10.64
C GLY A 20 -12.96 -10.12 -10.64
N GLU A 21 -12.81 -11.41 -10.38
CA GLU A 21 -13.96 -12.33 -10.34
C GLU A 21 -14.93 -11.99 -9.22
N ASN A 22 -14.41 -11.54 -8.09
CA ASN A 22 -15.20 -11.27 -6.89
C ASN A 22 -15.34 -9.79 -6.56
N GLY A 23 -15.17 -8.92 -7.55
CA GLY A 23 -15.29 -7.49 -7.35
C GLY A 23 -14.06 -6.73 -7.85
N LYS A 24 -13.93 -5.49 -7.41
CA LYS A 24 -12.83 -4.62 -7.84
C LYS A 24 -11.66 -4.74 -6.89
N VAL A 25 -10.45 -4.62 -7.42
CA VAL A 25 -9.22 -4.72 -6.66
C VAL A 25 -8.23 -3.66 -7.13
N ALA A 26 -7.50 -3.07 -6.21
CA ALA A 26 -6.43 -2.13 -6.52
C ALA A 26 -5.24 -2.36 -5.59
N THR A 27 -4.04 -2.08 -6.09
CA THR A 27 -2.82 -2.15 -5.30
C THR A 27 -2.33 -0.74 -5.03
N LEU A 28 -2.07 -0.44 -3.76
CA LEU A 28 -1.46 0.81 -3.33
C LEU A 28 -0.01 0.52 -3.00
N SER A 29 0.91 1.12 -3.75
CA SER A 29 2.34 0.92 -3.52
C SER A 29 2.89 2.12 -2.76
N LEU A 30 3.39 1.88 -1.56
CA LEU A 30 3.84 2.92 -0.65
C LEU A 30 5.35 2.91 -0.48
N ALA A 31 5.94 4.10 -0.39
CA ALA A 31 7.32 4.29 0.04
C ALA A 31 7.27 4.83 1.46
N ILE A 32 7.88 4.12 2.39
CA ILE A 32 7.89 4.48 3.80
C ILE A 32 9.33 4.54 4.29
N PRO A 33 9.88 5.74 4.54
CA PRO A 33 11.22 5.84 5.09
C PRO A 33 11.27 5.30 6.51
N ARG A 34 12.35 4.60 6.84
CA ARG A 34 12.55 4.15 8.20
C ARG A 34 12.93 5.34 9.08
N SER A 35 12.59 5.26 10.35
CA SER A 35 12.83 6.34 11.31
C SER A 35 14.25 6.36 11.87
N PHE A 36 15.09 5.41 11.50
CA PHE A 36 16.47 5.31 12.00
C PHE A 36 17.46 5.21 10.83
N LYS A 37 18.68 5.70 11.08
CA LYS A 37 19.73 5.63 10.05
C LYS A 37 20.37 4.27 9.99
N ASN A 38 20.77 3.87 8.78
CA ASN A 38 21.54 2.64 8.57
C ASN A 38 23.00 2.87 8.94
N SER A 39 23.86 1.87 8.74
CA SER A 39 25.29 1.95 9.07
C SER A 39 26.04 3.04 8.30
N GLU A 40 25.51 3.47 7.16
CA GLU A 40 26.13 4.50 6.32
C GLU A 40 25.60 5.91 6.61
N GLY A 41 24.73 6.07 7.59
CA GLY A 41 24.16 7.36 7.96
C GLY A 41 22.97 7.79 7.12
N SER A 42 22.43 6.92 6.29
CA SER A 42 21.28 7.20 5.44
C SER A 42 20.02 6.52 5.97
N TYR A 43 18.85 7.01 5.56
CA TYR A 43 17.58 6.40 5.90
C TYR A 43 17.15 5.45 4.77
N ASP A 44 16.95 4.20 5.11
CA ASP A 44 16.40 3.24 4.16
C ASP A 44 14.90 3.48 3.98
N THR A 45 14.38 3.08 2.85
CA THR A 45 12.95 3.18 2.54
C THR A 45 12.39 1.80 2.30
N ASP A 46 11.28 1.50 2.97
CA ASP A 46 10.55 0.28 2.71
C ASP A 46 9.50 0.54 1.63
N PHE A 47 9.40 -0.37 0.67
CA PHE A 47 8.40 -0.31 -0.37
C PHE A 47 7.38 -1.40 -0.09
N ILE A 48 6.15 -0.99 0.20
CA ILE A 48 5.12 -1.90 0.67
C ILE A 48 3.90 -1.79 -0.21
N ASP A 49 3.42 -2.93 -0.71
CA ASP A 49 2.19 -3.00 -1.48
C ASP A 49 1.04 -3.41 -0.57
N CYS A 50 -0.07 -2.69 -0.70
CA CYS A 50 -1.30 -2.98 0.02
C CYS A 50 -2.41 -3.21 -0.99
N VAL A 51 -3.36 -4.05 -0.65
CA VAL A 51 -4.47 -4.38 -1.53
C VAL A 51 -5.76 -3.77 -0.99
N ALA A 52 -6.51 -3.09 -1.86
CA ALA A 52 -7.81 -2.53 -1.52
C ALA A 52 -8.88 -3.16 -2.41
N PHE A 53 -10.07 -3.30 -1.87
CA PHE A 53 -11.20 -3.92 -2.58
C PHE A 53 -12.39 -2.99 -2.67
N ASP A 54 -13.15 -3.15 -3.77
CA ASP A 54 -14.46 -2.52 -3.99
C ASP A 54 -14.48 -1.00 -3.71
N ALA A 55 -15.31 -0.54 -2.78
CA ALA A 55 -15.46 0.89 -2.51
C ALA A 55 -14.16 1.54 -2.07
N VAL A 56 -13.34 0.87 -1.27
CA VAL A 56 -12.06 1.41 -0.84
C VAL A 56 -11.14 1.61 -2.03
N ALA A 57 -11.09 0.64 -2.94
CA ALA A 57 -10.29 0.72 -4.16
C ALA A 57 -10.73 1.89 -5.04
N GLU A 58 -12.04 2.00 -5.30
CA GLU A 58 -12.59 3.06 -6.14
C GLU A 58 -12.38 4.44 -5.54
N ASN A 59 -12.77 4.63 -4.28
CA ASN A 59 -12.66 5.92 -3.63
C ASN A 59 -11.22 6.40 -3.55
N THR A 60 -10.30 5.50 -3.24
CA THR A 60 -8.88 5.86 -3.13
C THR A 60 -8.29 6.22 -4.48
N SER A 61 -8.67 5.49 -5.54
CA SER A 61 -8.17 5.79 -6.89
C SER A 61 -8.63 7.16 -7.40
N GLU A 62 -9.80 7.60 -6.96
CA GLU A 62 -10.33 8.91 -7.35
C GLU A 62 -9.71 10.06 -6.56
N LEU A 63 -9.38 9.82 -5.28
CA LEU A 63 -8.90 10.88 -4.38
C LEU A 63 -7.38 11.01 -4.34
N CYS A 64 -6.65 9.96 -4.63
CA CYS A 64 -5.21 9.90 -4.44
C CYS A 64 -4.49 9.47 -5.71
N GLY A 65 -3.27 9.96 -5.90
CA GLY A 65 -2.43 9.59 -7.02
C GLY A 65 -0.96 9.56 -6.64
N LYS A 66 -0.13 9.27 -7.62
CA LYS A 66 1.32 9.20 -7.44
C LYS A 66 1.87 10.44 -6.75
N GLY A 67 2.64 10.21 -5.70
CA GLY A 67 3.29 11.27 -4.94
C GLY A 67 2.51 11.76 -3.73
N ASP A 68 1.24 11.40 -3.60
CA ASP A 68 0.44 11.77 -2.44
C ASP A 68 0.83 10.97 -1.21
N VAL A 69 0.73 11.59 -0.05
CA VAL A 69 0.95 10.91 1.23
C VAL A 69 -0.39 10.47 1.78
N VAL A 70 -0.49 9.20 2.11
CA VAL A 70 -1.73 8.62 2.63
C VAL A 70 -1.45 7.80 3.88
N GLY A 71 -2.48 7.70 4.73
CA GLY A 71 -2.48 6.81 5.87
C GLY A 71 -3.38 5.63 5.59
N ILE A 72 -2.92 4.44 5.89
CA ILE A 72 -3.67 3.22 5.66
C ILE A 72 -3.87 2.50 6.97
N LYS A 73 -5.11 2.15 7.25
CA LYS A 73 -5.47 1.25 8.34
C LYS A 73 -5.95 -0.05 7.71
N GLY A 74 -5.42 -1.16 8.17
CA GLY A 74 -5.79 -2.44 7.62
C GLY A 74 -5.37 -3.59 8.50
N ARG A 75 -5.26 -4.75 7.88
CA ARG A 75 -4.85 -5.97 8.55
C ARG A 75 -3.87 -6.75 7.70
N VAL A 76 -3.14 -7.62 8.34
CA VAL A 76 -2.20 -8.51 7.66
C VAL A 76 -2.83 -9.89 7.57
N GLN A 77 -2.76 -10.51 6.41
CA GLN A 77 -3.20 -11.89 6.26
C GLN A 77 -2.15 -12.69 5.51
N SER A 78 -2.15 -13.99 5.74
CA SER A 78 -1.27 -14.88 5.00
C SER A 78 -1.91 -15.18 3.64
N LYS A 79 -1.06 -15.45 2.68
CA LYS A 79 -1.51 -15.95 1.38
C LYS A 79 -0.64 -17.12 0.97
N THR A 80 -1.22 -18.04 0.21
CA THR A 80 -0.51 -19.20 -0.32
C THR A 80 -0.20 -18.93 -1.79
N ILE A 81 1.06 -19.08 -2.16
CA ILE A 81 1.50 -18.94 -3.54
C ILE A 81 1.90 -20.31 -4.03
N GLU A 82 1.25 -20.80 -5.08
CA GLU A 82 1.62 -22.07 -5.70
C GLU A 82 2.57 -21.80 -6.86
N LYS A 83 3.79 -22.35 -6.74
CA LYS A 83 4.77 -22.35 -7.83
C LYS A 83 5.27 -23.77 -8.01
N GLU A 84 5.13 -24.30 -9.23
CA GLU A 84 5.75 -25.59 -9.62
C GLU A 84 5.81 -26.64 -8.51
N ASP A 85 4.70 -27.17 -8.07
CA ASP A 85 4.62 -28.20 -7.02
C ASP A 85 5.04 -27.76 -5.61
N LYS A 86 5.40 -26.48 -5.43
CA LYS A 86 5.74 -25.97 -4.10
C LYS A 86 4.71 -24.93 -3.65
N LYS A 87 4.29 -25.06 -2.41
CA LYS A 87 3.46 -24.05 -1.76
C LYS A 87 4.35 -23.14 -0.94
N GLU A 88 4.34 -21.86 -1.27
CA GLU A 88 5.01 -20.85 -0.48
C GLU A 88 3.99 -20.00 0.24
N TYR A 89 4.32 -19.54 1.44
CA TYR A 89 3.45 -18.68 2.22
C TYR A 89 4.02 -17.27 2.20
N GLY A 90 3.15 -16.30 1.95
CA GLY A 90 3.51 -14.90 1.98
C GLY A 90 2.55 -14.13 2.85
N LEU A 91 2.81 -12.83 2.98
CA LEU A 91 1.94 -11.91 3.70
C LEU A 91 1.33 -10.92 2.74
N GLU A 92 0.11 -10.53 3.04
CA GLU A 92 -0.64 -9.56 2.26
C GLU A 92 -1.25 -8.55 3.22
N ILE A 93 -1.19 -7.27 2.86
CA ILE A 93 -1.79 -6.21 3.67
C ILE A 93 -3.08 -5.78 2.98
N ILE A 94 -4.18 -5.89 3.70
CA ILE A 94 -5.50 -5.52 3.21
C ILE A 94 -5.86 -4.13 3.75
N CYS A 95 -6.10 -3.20 2.85
CA CYS A 95 -6.54 -1.85 3.20
C CYS A 95 -8.01 -1.86 3.59
N GLU A 96 -8.30 -1.44 4.80
CA GLU A 96 -9.68 -1.28 5.26
C GLU A 96 -10.12 0.18 5.18
N LYS A 97 -9.18 1.10 5.40
CA LYS A 97 -9.45 2.53 5.35
C LYS A 97 -8.21 3.27 4.85
N VAL A 98 -8.42 4.24 3.97
CA VAL A 98 -7.37 5.11 3.47
C VAL A 98 -7.72 6.55 3.82
N THR A 99 -6.75 7.27 4.40
CA THR A 99 -6.90 8.68 4.73
C THR A 99 -5.89 9.48 3.92
N PHE A 100 -6.38 10.44 3.17
CA PHE A 100 -5.52 11.37 2.44
C PHE A 100 -4.88 12.34 3.42
N LEU A 101 -3.56 12.48 3.39
CA LEU A 101 -2.83 13.34 4.33
C LEU A 101 -2.23 14.59 3.67
N SER A 102 -1.57 14.43 2.53
CA SER A 102 -1.04 15.58 1.81
C SER A 102 -0.75 15.25 0.35
N SER A 103 -0.79 16.29 -0.48
CA SER A 103 -0.41 16.17 -1.89
C SER A 103 1.11 16.19 -2.02
N LYS A 104 1.60 15.66 -3.16
CA LYS A 104 3.02 15.82 -3.46
C LYS A 104 3.35 17.31 -3.56
N PRO A 105 4.58 17.72 -3.19
CA PRO A 105 4.99 19.10 -3.38
C PRO A 105 4.87 19.51 -4.85
N LYS A 106 4.43 20.73 -5.10
CA LYS A 106 4.42 21.26 -6.47
C LYS A 106 5.85 21.37 -6.94
N GLU A 107 6.09 20.88 -8.15
CA GLU A 107 7.38 21.09 -8.77
C GLU A 107 7.50 22.58 -9.09
N GLU A 108 8.59 23.17 -8.65
CA GLU A 108 8.90 24.54 -9.06
C GLU A 108 9.42 24.47 -10.49
N GLU A 109 8.73 25.12 -11.37
CA GLU A 109 9.18 25.25 -12.73
C GLU A 109 10.17 26.42 -12.86
#